data_2ea2c7a7fdd22bb68b3a0cd0e27ade75
#
_entry.id   2ea2c7a7fdd22bb68b3a0cd0e27ade75
#
_cell.length_a   1.000
_cell.length_b   1.000
_cell.length_c   1.000
_cell.angle_alpha   90.00
_cell.angle_beta   90.00
_cell.angle_gamma   90.00
#
_symmetry.space_group_name_H-M   'P 1'
#
loop_
_entity.id
_entity.type
_entity.pdbx_description
1 polymer ?
#
loop_
_entity_poly.entity_id
_entity_poly.type
_entity_poly.pdbx_seq_one_letter_code
_entity_poly.pdbx_strand_id
1 'polypeptide(L)'
;PLPTHTVTLELRVDTAGGHSSMPPIKEEGAVSIIAKAVTKLEANPFPAKFSRGSNMRKQLQFLSPMFSTPMRVVTSNLWLFSPLLKKVLLRASNGAAAMLRTTTAVTVIQGGDKYNVLPYTVKAYVNHRIHPEDTLEGVIEYDKKVIDDDRIKVTVVGGVTPASKVSSLTSNSFAWVKESVANVFNNPSTCSLMIGNTDTRHYWNLSNDIYRFSPVNLHVKELGMFHGLNERISVDNLAGVCLYYRELMLR
;
A
#
# COMPACT_ATOMS: atom_id res chain seq x y z
N PRO A 1 -12.10 -0.21 -6.88
CA PRO A 1 -10.82 -0.29 -6.15
C PRO A 1 -10.45 -1.75 -5.92
N LEU A 2 -9.20 -2.10 -6.23
CA LEU A 2 -8.70 -3.45 -5.99
C LEU A 2 -8.42 -3.64 -4.51
N PRO A 3 -8.63 -4.86 -4.03
CA PRO A 3 -8.39 -5.19 -2.64
C PRO A 3 -6.90 -5.13 -2.30
N THR A 4 -6.59 -4.61 -1.12
CA THR A 4 -5.25 -4.73 -0.54
C THR A 4 -5.34 -5.63 0.68
N HIS A 5 -4.55 -6.68 0.70
CA HIS A 5 -4.32 -7.45 1.92
C HIS A 5 -3.37 -6.68 2.83
N THR A 6 -3.55 -6.82 4.12
CA THR A 6 -2.58 -6.39 5.10
C THR A 6 -2.14 -7.60 5.90
N VAL A 7 -0.85 -7.76 6.09
CA VAL A 7 -0.29 -8.78 6.96
C VAL A 7 0.83 -8.16 7.81
N THR A 8 0.94 -8.59 9.03
CA THR A 8 2.09 -8.29 9.89
C THR A 8 2.85 -9.58 10.14
N LEU A 9 4.14 -9.56 9.86
CA LEU A 9 5.06 -10.67 10.13
C LEU A 9 5.88 -10.32 11.36
N GLU A 10 6.03 -11.28 12.28
CA GLU A 10 7.01 -11.26 13.34
C GLU A 10 8.27 -11.98 12.85
N LEU A 11 9.38 -11.29 12.84
CA LEU A 11 10.72 -11.85 12.71
C LEU A 11 11.27 -12.06 14.11
N ARG A 12 11.59 -13.29 14.46
CA ARG A 12 12.10 -13.62 15.78
C ARG A 12 13.41 -14.41 15.67
N VAL A 13 14.37 -14.03 16.48
CA VAL A 13 15.60 -14.79 16.67
C VAL A 13 15.80 -15.05 18.16
N ASP A 14 16.18 -16.26 18.48
CA ASP A 14 16.56 -16.70 19.82
C ASP A 14 18.04 -17.11 19.80
N THR A 15 18.83 -16.62 20.77
CA THR A 15 20.26 -16.93 20.93
C THR A 15 20.56 -17.32 22.36
N ALA A 16 21.80 -17.66 22.67
CA ALA A 16 22.17 -17.99 24.05
C ALA A 16 22.14 -16.78 25.01
N GLY A 17 22.13 -15.55 24.44
CA GLY A 17 22.32 -14.35 25.25
C GLY A 17 23.71 -14.28 25.87
N GLY A 18 23.88 -13.49 26.93
CA GLY A 18 25.15 -13.45 27.67
C GLY A 18 25.52 -12.09 28.25
N HIS A 19 26.75 -11.97 28.74
CA HIS A 19 27.27 -10.75 29.31
C HIS A 19 27.94 -9.90 28.21
N SER A 20 27.73 -8.60 28.21
CA SER A 20 28.24 -7.68 27.18
C SER A 20 29.77 -7.62 27.07
N SER A 21 30.51 -8.04 28.12
CA SER A 21 31.97 -8.12 28.07
C SER A 21 32.52 -9.29 27.23
N MET A 22 31.65 -10.23 26.85
CA MET A 22 31.98 -11.40 26.03
C MET A 22 31.04 -11.49 24.84
N PRO A 23 31.07 -10.50 23.91
CA PRO A 23 30.20 -10.51 22.75
C PRO A 23 30.57 -11.67 21.81
N PRO A 24 29.59 -12.21 21.06
CA PRO A 24 29.86 -13.19 20.02
C PRO A 24 30.87 -12.69 18.99
N ILE A 25 31.78 -13.59 18.56
CA ILE A 25 32.88 -13.24 17.66
C ILE A 25 32.39 -12.95 16.23
N LYS A 26 31.30 -13.57 15.79
CA LYS A 26 30.78 -13.46 14.42
C LYS A 26 29.31 -13.09 14.47
N GLU A 27 28.99 -11.82 14.52
CA GLU A 27 27.62 -11.32 14.32
C GLU A 27 26.47 -12.29 14.67
N GLU A 28 26.64 -13.05 15.74
CA GLU A 28 25.74 -14.09 16.22
C GLU A 28 24.81 -13.58 17.32
N GLY A 29 24.95 -12.33 17.71
CA GLY A 29 24.06 -11.68 18.66
C GLY A 29 22.68 -11.45 18.06
N ALA A 30 21.62 -11.69 18.85
CA ALA A 30 20.23 -11.57 18.39
C ALA A 30 19.93 -10.19 17.77
N VAL A 31 20.45 -9.12 18.35
CA VAL A 31 20.27 -7.75 17.83
C VAL A 31 20.91 -7.61 16.43
N SER A 32 22.12 -8.10 16.25
CA SER A 32 22.83 -7.99 14.95
C SER A 32 22.14 -8.78 13.86
N ILE A 33 21.63 -9.96 14.19
CA ILE A 33 20.89 -10.82 13.24
C ILE A 33 19.62 -10.12 12.77
N ILE A 34 18.78 -9.61 13.69
CA ILE A 34 17.53 -8.89 13.33
C ILE A 34 17.86 -7.59 12.60
N ALA A 35 18.86 -6.82 13.01
CA ALA A 35 19.23 -5.58 12.32
C ALA A 35 19.62 -5.84 10.85
N LYS A 36 20.36 -6.90 10.57
CA LYS A 36 20.69 -7.30 9.20
C LYS A 36 19.44 -7.69 8.39
N ALA A 37 18.55 -8.48 8.98
CA ALA A 37 17.31 -8.87 8.31
C ALA A 37 16.46 -7.66 7.94
N VAL A 38 16.27 -6.73 8.87
CA VAL A 38 15.54 -5.48 8.64
C VAL A 38 16.19 -4.66 7.52
N THR A 39 17.51 -4.48 7.58
CA THR A 39 18.24 -3.74 6.53
C THR A 39 18.11 -4.39 5.16
N LYS A 40 18.19 -5.73 5.09
CA LYS A 40 17.99 -6.47 3.84
C LYS A 40 16.57 -6.27 3.28
N LEU A 41 15.54 -6.33 4.12
CA LEU A 41 14.14 -6.13 3.67
C LEU A 41 13.91 -4.71 3.15
N GLU A 42 14.44 -3.69 3.80
CA GLU A 42 14.31 -2.30 3.35
C GLU A 42 15.09 -2.03 2.06
N ALA A 43 16.26 -2.63 1.91
CA ALA A 43 17.11 -2.50 0.72
C ALA A 43 16.56 -3.24 -0.51
N ASN A 44 15.70 -4.26 -0.29
CA ASN A 44 15.16 -5.12 -1.35
C ASN A 44 13.61 -5.02 -1.40
N PRO A 45 13.07 -3.91 -1.90
CA PRO A 45 11.62 -3.75 -2.02
C PRO A 45 11.04 -4.71 -3.06
N PHE A 46 9.77 -5.11 -2.87
CA PHE A 46 9.06 -5.99 -3.81
C PHE A 46 9.09 -5.47 -5.25
N PRO A 47 9.09 -6.38 -6.25
CA PRO A 47 9.07 -6.02 -7.65
C PRO A 47 7.81 -5.22 -8.02
N ALA A 48 7.96 -4.18 -8.82
CA ALA A 48 6.84 -3.37 -9.25
C ALA A 48 5.99 -4.08 -10.31
N LYS A 49 4.67 -4.06 -10.13
CA LYS A 49 3.65 -4.60 -11.01
C LYS A 49 3.17 -3.53 -11.99
N PHE A 50 3.66 -3.56 -13.20
CA PHE A 50 3.30 -2.62 -14.26
C PHE A 50 3.11 -3.35 -15.61
N SER A 51 2.45 -4.52 -15.55
CA SER A 51 2.14 -5.35 -16.70
C SER A 51 1.05 -4.73 -17.60
N ARG A 52 0.83 -5.27 -18.81
CA ARG A 52 -0.19 -4.78 -19.75
C ARG A 52 -1.61 -4.76 -19.17
N GLY A 53 -1.94 -5.67 -18.27
CA GLY A 53 -3.25 -5.79 -17.64
C GLY A 53 -3.39 -5.00 -16.33
N SER A 54 -2.30 -4.41 -15.81
CA SER A 54 -2.32 -3.74 -14.50
C SER A 54 -3.27 -2.54 -14.48
N ASN A 55 -3.90 -2.32 -13.34
CA ASN A 55 -4.87 -1.23 -13.18
C ASN A 55 -4.24 0.15 -13.35
N MET A 56 -3.01 0.34 -12.88
CA MET A 56 -2.29 1.59 -13.08
C MET A 56 -2.14 1.92 -14.58
N ARG A 57 -1.83 0.93 -15.42
CA ARG A 57 -1.75 1.17 -16.88
C ARG A 57 -3.10 1.52 -17.47
N LYS A 58 -4.16 0.79 -17.11
CA LYS A 58 -5.53 1.09 -17.57
C LYS A 58 -5.96 2.48 -17.15
N GLN A 59 -5.66 2.88 -15.92
CA GLN A 59 -5.94 4.22 -15.40
C GLN A 59 -5.18 5.31 -16.19
N LEU A 60 -3.89 5.13 -16.41
CA LEU A 60 -3.07 6.09 -17.18
C LEU A 60 -3.54 6.20 -18.63
N GLN A 61 -3.95 5.10 -19.28
CA GLN A 61 -4.51 5.11 -20.62
C GLN A 61 -5.85 5.86 -20.66
N PHE A 62 -6.72 5.63 -19.68
CA PHE A 62 -8.00 6.34 -19.56
C PHE A 62 -7.81 7.85 -19.38
N LEU A 63 -6.85 8.24 -18.54
CA LEU A 63 -6.55 9.66 -18.28
C LEU A 63 -5.70 10.32 -19.36
N SER A 64 -5.18 9.56 -20.33
CA SER A 64 -4.27 10.04 -21.35
C SER A 64 -4.76 11.30 -22.09
N PRO A 65 -6.04 11.41 -22.50
CA PRO A 65 -6.54 12.60 -23.18
C PRO A 65 -6.49 13.89 -22.35
N MET A 66 -6.43 13.75 -21.02
CA MET A 66 -6.44 14.87 -20.07
C MET A 66 -5.04 15.39 -19.73
N PHE A 67 -4.01 14.65 -20.09
CA PHE A 67 -2.63 15.05 -19.84
C PHE A 67 -2.13 16.07 -20.88
N SER A 68 -1.12 16.85 -20.50
CA SER A 68 -0.35 17.69 -21.42
C SER A 68 0.23 16.86 -22.57
N THR A 69 0.47 17.47 -23.72
CA THR A 69 0.91 16.78 -24.94
C THR A 69 2.08 15.82 -24.73
N PRO A 70 3.17 16.18 -24.03
CA PRO A 70 4.28 15.24 -23.79
C PRO A 70 3.85 14.00 -22.99
N MET A 71 3.07 14.19 -21.92
CA MET A 71 2.59 13.11 -21.09
C MET A 71 1.54 12.26 -21.82
N ARG A 72 0.71 12.88 -22.65
CA ARG A 72 -0.27 12.18 -23.51
C ARG A 72 0.45 11.22 -24.46
N VAL A 73 1.52 11.65 -25.12
CA VAL A 73 2.31 10.78 -26.00
C VAL A 73 2.85 9.59 -25.22
N VAL A 74 3.39 9.81 -24.02
CA VAL A 74 3.92 8.73 -23.17
C VAL A 74 2.82 7.75 -22.75
N THR A 75 1.68 8.25 -22.26
CA THR A 75 0.60 7.41 -21.73
C THR A 75 -0.22 6.70 -22.80
N SER A 76 -0.28 7.27 -24.02
CA SER A 76 -0.88 6.60 -25.18
C SER A 76 0.01 5.50 -25.76
N ASN A 77 1.32 5.56 -25.54
CA ASN A 77 2.31 4.61 -26.04
C ASN A 77 2.99 3.81 -24.90
N LEU A 78 2.22 3.34 -23.94
CA LEU A 78 2.74 2.57 -22.79
C LEU A 78 3.46 1.27 -23.19
N TRP A 79 3.23 0.74 -24.38
CA TRP A 79 3.98 -0.38 -24.89
C TRP A 79 5.48 -0.08 -25.04
N LEU A 80 5.81 1.15 -25.37
CA LEU A 80 7.19 1.64 -25.56
C LEU A 80 7.73 2.25 -24.24
N PHE A 81 6.96 3.11 -23.59
CA PHE A 81 7.42 3.92 -22.46
C PHE A 81 7.26 3.28 -21.09
N SER A 82 6.65 2.08 -20.97
CA SER A 82 6.44 1.42 -19.68
C SER A 82 7.68 1.26 -18.80
N PRO A 83 8.87 0.87 -19.31
CA PRO A 83 10.04 0.70 -18.44
C PRO A 83 10.50 2.04 -17.83
N LEU A 84 10.46 3.11 -18.63
CA LEU A 84 10.82 4.45 -18.18
C LEU A 84 9.80 4.99 -17.19
N LEU A 85 8.52 4.92 -17.54
CA LEU A 85 7.43 5.45 -16.72
C LEU A 85 7.36 4.72 -15.37
N LYS A 86 7.56 3.39 -15.35
CA LYS A 86 7.67 2.62 -14.11
C LYS A 86 8.77 3.16 -13.19
N LYS A 87 9.97 3.44 -13.71
CA LYS A 87 11.07 4.03 -12.93
C LYS A 87 10.73 5.41 -12.39
N VAL A 88 10.08 6.23 -13.21
CA VAL A 88 9.63 7.58 -12.80
C VAL A 88 8.60 7.49 -11.69
N LEU A 89 7.56 6.67 -11.84
CA LEU A 89 6.51 6.51 -10.83
C LEU A 89 7.03 5.97 -9.50
N LEU A 90 7.97 5.02 -9.53
CA LEU A 90 8.59 4.48 -8.30
C LEU A 90 9.40 5.53 -7.52
N ARG A 91 9.83 6.62 -8.17
CA ARG A 91 10.61 7.71 -7.57
C ARG A 91 9.78 8.97 -7.32
N ALA A 92 8.60 9.06 -7.91
CA ALA A 92 7.77 10.27 -7.85
C ALA A 92 7.22 10.53 -6.45
N SER A 93 6.74 9.50 -5.78
CA SER A 93 6.26 9.57 -4.40
C SER A 93 6.10 8.18 -3.78
N ASN A 94 6.08 8.11 -2.45
CA ASN A 94 5.81 6.87 -1.72
C ASN A 94 4.41 6.30 -2.07
N GLY A 95 3.41 7.17 -2.27
CA GLY A 95 2.07 6.76 -2.69
C GLY A 95 2.06 6.11 -4.08
N ALA A 96 2.75 6.70 -5.06
CA ALA A 96 2.87 6.11 -6.40
C ALA A 96 3.60 4.76 -6.37
N ALA A 97 4.65 4.64 -5.57
CA ALA A 97 5.35 3.38 -5.38
C ALA A 97 4.47 2.31 -4.72
N ALA A 98 3.67 2.68 -3.70
CA ALA A 98 2.74 1.79 -3.01
C ALA A 98 1.61 1.26 -3.92
N MET A 99 1.23 2.01 -4.96
CA MET A 99 0.25 1.57 -5.96
C MET A 99 0.82 0.56 -6.96
N LEU A 100 2.13 0.41 -7.02
CA LEU A 100 2.82 -0.43 -8.00
C LEU A 100 3.37 -1.73 -7.42
N ARG A 101 3.49 -1.87 -6.11
CA ARG A 101 4.12 -3.04 -5.48
C ARG A 101 3.61 -3.26 -4.06
N THR A 102 3.79 -4.48 -3.56
CA THR A 102 3.66 -4.77 -2.13
C THR A 102 4.64 -3.87 -1.36
N THR A 103 4.13 -3.23 -0.30
CA THR A 103 4.95 -2.35 0.53
C THR A 103 5.48 -3.12 1.75
N THR A 104 6.67 -2.74 2.20
CA THR A 104 7.32 -3.26 3.41
C THR A 104 7.55 -2.10 4.37
N ALA A 105 7.08 -2.25 5.60
CA ALA A 105 7.31 -1.26 6.65
C ALA A 105 7.69 -1.97 7.94
N VAL A 106 8.90 -1.76 8.42
CA VAL A 106 9.33 -2.22 9.74
C VAL A 106 8.77 -1.24 10.76
N THR A 107 7.87 -1.72 11.62
CA THR A 107 7.12 -0.85 12.52
C THR A 107 7.58 -0.91 13.96
N VAL A 108 8.14 -2.04 14.39
CA VAL A 108 8.59 -2.27 15.77
C VAL A 108 9.83 -3.14 15.76
N ILE A 109 10.78 -2.82 16.63
CA ILE A 109 11.91 -3.70 17.01
C ILE A 109 11.94 -3.76 18.53
N GLN A 110 11.99 -4.96 19.09
CA GLN A 110 11.97 -5.19 20.53
C GLN A 110 13.05 -6.20 20.93
N GLY A 111 13.80 -5.91 21.97
CA GLY A 111 14.79 -6.81 22.56
C GLY A 111 15.76 -6.09 23.48
N GLY A 112 16.21 -6.80 24.51
CA GLY A 112 17.14 -6.29 25.52
C GLY A 112 16.45 -5.56 26.67
N ASP A 113 16.84 -5.91 27.90
CA ASP A 113 16.31 -5.33 29.14
C ASP A 113 17.35 -4.49 29.88
N LYS A 114 18.66 -4.80 29.71
CA LYS A 114 19.76 -4.16 30.42
C LYS A 114 20.92 -3.86 29.49
N TYR A 115 21.62 -2.77 29.74
CA TYR A 115 22.74 -2.29 28.89
C TYR A 115 23.95 -3.23 28.88
N ASN A 116 24.12 -4.06 29.90
CA ASN A 116 25.26 -4.98 30.05
C ASN A 116 24.89 -6.46 29.79
N VAL A 117 23.71 -6.73 29.21
CA VAL A 117 23.25 -8.08 28.92
C VAL A 117 22.92 -8.21 27.43
N LEU A 118 23.45 -9.24 26.79
CA LEU A 118 23.08 -9.62 25.44
C LEU A 118 21.71 -10.29 25.47
N PRO A 119 20.71 -9.79 24.72
CA PRO A 119 19.36 -10.34 24.77
C PRO A 119 19.31 -11.78 24.23
N TYR A 120 18.56 -12.61 24.92
CA TYR A 120 18.23 -13.96 24.49
C TYR A 120 17.31 -13.96 23.26
N THR A 121 16.31 -13.09 23.26
CA THR A 121 15.33 -12.97 22.17
C THR A 121 15.27 -11.54 21.65
N VAL A 122 15.25 -11.39 20.33
CA VAL A 122 14.93 -10.11 19.66
C VAL A 122 13.86 -10.37 18.61
N LYS A 123 12.91 -9.43 18.50
CA LYS A 123 11.80 -9.46 17.55
C LYS A 123 11.77 -8.20 16.72
N ALA A 124 11.36 -8.32 15.47
CA ALA A 124 10.94 -7.19 14.65
C ALA A 124 9.57 -7.47 14.04
N TYR A 125 8.75 -6.42 13.89
CA TYR A 125 7.44 -6.53 13.25
C TYR A 125 7.47 -5.79 11.94
N VAL A 126 7.10 -6.50 10.88
CA VAL A 126 7.11 -6.01 9.51
C VAL A 126 5.68 -6.03 8.98
N ASN A 127 5.15 -4.87 8.65
CA ASN A 127 3.83 -4.74 8.07
C ASN A 127 3.92 -4.66 6.55
N HIS A 128 3.15 -5.48 5.86
CA HIS A 128 3.01 -5.45 4.41
C HIS A 128 1.61 -5.05 3.99
N ARG A 129 1.52 -4.17 3.01
CA ARG A 129 0.33 -3.95 2.19
C ARG A 129 0.52 -4.73 0.91
N ILE A 130 -0.16 -5.86 0.79
CA ILE A 130 0.03 -6.80 -0.31
C ILE A 130 -0.64 -6.25 -1.57
N HIS A 131 0.14 -6.13 -2.66
CA HIS A 131 -0.39 -5.76 -3.96
C HIS A 131 -1.38 -6.84 -4.46
N PRO A 132 -2.49 -6.48 -5.14
CA PRO A 132 -3.49 -7.44 -5.58
C PRO A 132 -3.02 -8.55 -6.52
N GLU A 133 -1.86 -8.38 -7.13
CA GLU A 133 -1.22 -9.40 -7.99
C GLU A 133 -0.24 -10.29 -7.21
N ASP A 134 -0.07 -10.07 -5.90
CA ASP A 134 0.75 -10.89 -5.01
C ASP A 134 -0.14 -11.72 -4.09
N THR A 135 0.39 -12.83 -3.57
CA THR A 135 -0.26 -13.69 -2.58
C THR A 135 0.42 -13.57 -1.23
N LEU A 136 -0.28 -13.92 -0.16
CA LEU A 136 0.29 -13.94 1.19
C LEU A 136 1.51 -14.87 1.26
N GLU A 137 1.38 -16.06 0.70
CA GLU A 137 2.45 -17.06 0.65
C GLU A 137 3.66 -16.51 -0.11
N GLY A 138 3.43 -15.88 -1.27
CA GLY A 138 4.49 -15.28 -2.08
C GLY A 138 5.21 -14.14 -1.35
N VAL A 139 4.51 -13.39 -0.50
CA VAL A 139 5.13 -12.34 0.34
C VAL A 139 6.04 -12.97 1.40
N ILE A 140 5.56 -14.00 2.10
CA ILE A 140 6.34 -14.70 3.13
C ILE A 140 7.60 -15.36 2.52
N GLU A 141 7.45 -16.00 1.35
CA GLU A 141 8.57 -16.62 0.63
C GLU A 141 9.59 -15.58 0.16
N TYR A 142 9.12 -14.45 -0.35
CA TYR A 142 10.00 -13.37 -0.75
C TYR A 142 10.82 -12.84 0.43
N ASP A 143 10.18 -12.57 1.56
CA ASP A 143 10.86 -12.09 2.76
C ASP A 143 11.88 -13.11 3.27
N LYS A 144 11.53 -14.39 3.37
CA LYS A 144 12.47 -15.44 3.75
C LYS A 144 13.68 -15.49 2.82
N LYS A 145 13.45 -15.39 1.51
CA LYS A 145 14.52 -15.37 0.51
C LYS A 145 15.42 -14.14 0.65
N VAL A 146 14.86 -12.97 0.93
CA VAL A 146 15.63 -11.73 1.10
C VAL A 146 16.42 -11.76 2.41
N ILE A 147 15.81 -12.23 3.49
CA ILE A 147 16.45 -12.38 4.81
C ILE A 147 17.64 -13.34 4.70
N ASP A 148 17.44 -14.49 4.05
CA ASP A 148 18.46 -15.51 3.83
C ASP A 148 19.25 -15.81 5.12
N ASP A 149 18.51 -16.18 6.19
CA ASP A 149 19.05 -16.56 7.50
C ASP A 149 18.06 -17.47 8.23
N ASP A 150 18.36 -18.77 8.32
CA ASP A 150 17.50 -19.80 8.91
C ASP A 150 17.31 -19.67 10.42
N ARG A 151 18.12 -18.86 11.08
CA ARG A 151 17.97 -18.58 12.53
C ARG A 151 16.76 -17.71 12.81
N ILE A 152 16.23 -17.01 11.81
CA ILE A 152 15.09 -16.11 11.94
C ILE A 152 13.79 -16.87 11.67
N LYS A 153 12.96 -16.96 12.68
CA LYS A 153 11.59 -17.47 12.56
C LYS A 153 10.68 -16.37 12.04
N VAL A 154 10.05 -16.62 10.90
CA VAL A 154 9.07 -15.70 10.28
C VAL A 154 7.68 -16.26 10.55
N THR A 155 6.86 -15.53 11.29
CA THR A 155 5.49 -15.95 11.65
C THR A 155 4.49 -14.82 11.37
N VAL A 156 3.30 -15.20 10.93
CA VAL A 156 2.18 -14.24 10.77
C VAL A 156 1.63 -13.92 12.16
N VAL A 157 1.53 -12.63 12.48
CA VAL A 157 0.97 -12.16 13.75
C VAL A 157 -0.20 -11.20 13.48
N GLY A 158 -1.16 -11.19 14.41
CA GLY A 158 -2.41 -10.47 14.18
C GLY A 158 -3.29 -11.16 13.13
N GLY A 159 -4.39 -10.54 12.79
CA GLY A 159 -5.28 -11.06 11.75
C GLY A 159 -4.77 -10.70 10.36
N VAL A 160 -4.83 -11.65 9.43
CA VAL A 160 -4.73 -11.32 8.00
C VAL A 160 -6.04 -10.66 7.59
N THR A 161 -5.97 -9.45 7.07
CA THR A 161 -7.16 -8.81 6.48
C THR A 161 -7.38 -9.38 5.07
N PRO A 162 -8.44 -10.15 4.86
CA PRO A 162 -8.71 -10.71 3.54
C PRO A 162 -8.92 -9.61 2.50
N ALA A 163 -8.74 -9.95 1.24
CA ALA A 163 -9.05 -9.07 0.13
C ALA A 163 -10.55 -8.80 0.05
N SER A 164 -10.93 -7.55 -0.18
CA SER A 164 -12.30 -7.25 -0.59
C SER A 164 -12.56 -7.79 -2.00
N LYS A 165 -13.80 -8.12 -2.32
CA LYS A 165 -14.20 -8.40 -3.69
C LYS A 165 -13.86 -7.21 -4.59
N VAL A 166 -13.56 -7.48 -5.85
CA VAL A 166 -13.37 -6.43 -6.86
C VAL A 166 -14.75 -5.96 -7.31
N SER A 167 -15.06 -4.69 -7.05
CA SER A 167 -16.32 -4.09 -7.47
C SER A 167 -16.38 -3.96 -8.99
N SER A 168 -17.54 -4.20 -9.59
CA SER A 168 -17.75 -4.12 -11.03
C SER A 168 -17.62 -2.68 -11.53
N LEU A 169 -17.01 -2.51 -12.70
CA LEU A 169 -16.90 -1.21 -13.39
C LEU A 169 -18.01 -1.02 -14.43
N THR A 170 -18.88 -2.01 -14.57
CA THR A 170 -20.00 -2.04 -15.52
C THR A 170 -21.36 -2.13 -14.84
N SER A 171 -21.39 -2.10 -13.50
CA SER A 171 -22.67 -2.12 -12.75
C SER A 171 -23.36 -0.75 -12.81
N ASN A 172 -24.69 -0.78 -12.59
CA ASN A 172 -25.48 0.45 -12.46
C ASN A 172 -24.95 1.33 -11.31
N SER A 173 -24.56 0.72 -10.20
CA SER A 173 -24.00 1.46 -9.05
C SER A 173 -22.75 2.26 -9.43
N PHE A 174 -21.87 1.69 -10.27
CA PHE A 174 -20.72 2.43 -10.77
C PHE A 174 -21.11 3.56 -11.74
N ALA A 175 -22.11 3.29 -12.60
CA ALA A 175 -22.65 4.32 -13.50
C ALA A 175 -23.22 5.50 -12.70
N TRP A 176 -23.99 5.25 -11.65
CA TRP A 176 -24.52 6.29 -10.77
C TRP A 176 -23.43 7.15 -10.12
N VAL A 177 -22.37 6.51 -9.59
CA VAL A 177 -21.24 7.25 -9.02
C VAL A 177 -20.59 8.15 -10.08
N LYS A 178 -20.32 7.62 -11.29
CA LYS A 178 -19.72 8.38 -12.39
C LYS A 178 -20.57 9.57 -12.83
N GLU A 179 -21.86 9.33 -13.03
CA GLU A 179 -22.80 10.34 -13.50
C GLU A 179 -22.99 11.44 -12.45
N SER A 180 -23.08 11.06 -11.15
CA SER A 180 -23.15 12.05 -10.08
C SER A 180 -21.91 12.93 -10.00
N VAL A 181 -20.72 12.36 -10.20
CA VAL A 181 -19.49 13.15 -10.30
C VAL A 181 -19.51 14.08 -11.51
N ALA A 182 -19.94 13.59 -12.67
CA ALA A 182 -20.00 14.39 -13.88
C ALA A 182 -20.99 15.56 -13.74
N ASN A 183 -22.18 15.30 -13.15
CA ASN A 183 -23.21 16.31 -12.99
C ASN A 183 -22.84 17.40 -11.99
N VAL A 184 -22.16 17.04 -10.89
CA VAL A 184 -21.83 18.00 -9.82
C VAL A 184 -20.50 18.72 -10.09
N PHE A 185 -19.50 18.01 -10.58
CA PHE A 185 -18.14 18.55 -10.71
C PHE A 185 -17.67 18.75 -12.14
N ASN A 186 -18.46 18.33 -13.12
CA ASN A 186 -18.10 18.35 -14.56
C ASN A 186 -16.74 17.66 -14.82
N ASN A 187 -16.45 16.61 -14.08
CA ASN A 187 -15.18 15.87 -14.15
C ASN A 187 -15.41 14.42 -14.59
N PRO A 188 -14.55 13.86 -15.42
CA PRO A 188 -14.56 12.44 -15.73
C PRO A 188 -14.07 11.62 -14.53
N SER A 189 -14.59 10.40 -14.38
CA SER A 189 -14.24 9.50 -13.30
C SER A 189 -13.55 8.25 -13.80
N THR A 190 -12.53 7.80 -13.09
CA THR A 190 -11.85 6.52 -13.30
C THR A 190 -11.59 5.83 -11.96
N CYS A 191 -11.33 4.53 -12.03
CA CYS A 191 -11.00 3.76 -10.84
C CYS A 191 -9.51 3.77 -10.55
N SER A 192 -9.19 3.75 -9.27
CA SER A 192 -7.83 3.64 -8.77
C SER A 192 -7.72 2.52 -7.73
N LEU A 193 -6.50 2.11 -7.44
CA LEU A 193 -6.21 1.23 -6.33
C LEU A 193 -6.29 2.01 -5.02
N MET A 194 -7.12 1.53 -4.08
CA MET A 194 -7.14 2.08 -2.73
C MET A 194 -6.06 1.41 -1.88
N ILE A 195 -5.07 2.18 -1.47
CA ILE A 195 -3.93 1.71 -0.66
C ILE A 195 -4.22 1.66 0.85
N GLY A 196 -5.35 2.22 1.29
CA GLY A 196 -5.80 2.21 2.67
C GLY A 196 -6.99 1.28 2.91
N ASN A 197 -7.18 0.80 4.15
CA ASN A 197 -8.40 0.11 4.53
C ASN A 197 -9.43 1.11 5.07
N THR A 198 -10.72 0.75 5.00
CA THR A 198 -11.84 1.56 5.48
C THR A 198 -12.91 0.65 6.10
N ASP A 199 -13.97 1.20 6.64
CA ASP A 199 -15.13 0.47 7.17
C ASP A 199 -15.89 -0.37 6.12
N THR A 200 -15.51 -0.27 4.85
CA THR A 200 -16.07 -1.11 3.78
C THR A 200 -15.95 -2.60 4.07
N ARG A 201 -14.99 -3.03 4.91
CA ARG A 201 -14.87 -4.43 5.36
C ARG A 201 -16.12 -4.98 6.04
N HIS A 202 -16.92 -4.12 6.68
CA HIS A 202 -18.15 -4.50 7.36
C HIS A 202 -19.32 -4.72 6.40
N TYR A 203 -19.18 -4.34 5.13
CA TYR A 203 -20.22 -4.41 4.11
C TYR A 203 -19.98 -5.52 3.07
N TRP A 204 -18.87 -6.27 3.16
CA TRP A 204 -18.52 -7.29 2.14
C TRP A 204 -19.52 -8.43 2.03
N ASN A 205 -20.28 -8.73 3.10
CA ASN A 205 -21.34 -9.73 3.10
C ASN A 205 -22.67 -9.17 2.58
N LEU A 206 -22.81 -7.86 2.49
CA LEU A 206 -24.04 -7.18 2.09
C LEU A 206 -24.03 -6.78 0.62
N SER A 207 -22.85 -6.48 0.06
CA SER A 207 -22.75 -6.05 -1.34
C SER A 207 -21.48 -6.61 -2.00
N ASN A 208 -21.60 -6.93 -3.29
CA ASN A 208 -20.46 -7.25 -4.14
C ASN A 208 -19.77 -6.00 -4.70
N ASP A 209 -20.51 -4.88 -4.78
CA ASP A 209 -20.04 -3.63 -5.35
C ASP A 209 -19.92 -2.57 -4.26
N ILE A 210 -18.70 -2.24 -3.89
CA ILE A 210 -18.39 -1.24 -2.86
C ILE A 210 -17.36 -0.26 -3.43
N TYR A 211 -17.78 0.98 -3.63
CA TYR A 211 -16.95 2.05 -4.18
C TYR A 211 -16.48 2.98 -3.05
N ARG A 212 -15.17 3.08 -2.89
CA ARG A 212 -14.55 4.01 -1.95
C ARG A 212 -14.33 5.33 -2.66
N PHE A 213 -15.16 6.29 -2.39
CA PHE A 213 -15.11 7.60 -3.01
C PHE A 213 -15.45 8.69 -1.99
N SER A 214 -14.64 9.74 -1.95
CA SER A 214 -14.92 10.97 -1.23
C SER A 214 -14.98 12.11 -2.25
N PRO A 215 -16.10 12.81 -2.37
CA PRO A 215 -16.27 13.88 -3.37
C PRO A 215 -15.59 15.18 -2.92
N VAL A 216 -14.29 15.09 -2.63
CA VAL A 216 -13.46 16.21 -2.16
C VAL A 216 -12.39 16.51 -3.19
N ASN A 217 -12.29 17.76 -3.61
CA ASN A 217 -11.23 18.22 -4.48
C ASN A 217 -10.00 18.56 -3.63
N LEU A 218 -8.94 17.75 -3.75
CA LEU A 218 -7.72 17.86 -2.99
C LEU A 218 -6.51 18.04 -3.92
N HIS A 219 -5.66 18.97 -3.54
CA HIS A 219 -4.36 19.08 -4.17
C HIS A 219 -3.42 17.99 -3.62
N VAL A 220 -2.52 17.44 -4.45
CA VAL A 220 -1.58 16.36 -4.04
C VAL A 220 -0.78 16.70 -2.78
N LYS A 221 -0.43 18.00 -2.58
CA LYS A 221 0.28 18.47 -1.38
C LYS A 221 -0.57 18.37 -0.09
N GLU A 222 -1.88 18.32 -0.21
CA GLU A 222 -2.81 18.26 0.92
C GLU A 222 -3.03 16.83 1.43
N LEU A 223 -2.61 15.81 0.65
CA LEU A 223 -2.70 14.41 1.08
C LEU A 223 -1.91 14.14 2.38
N GLY A 224 -0.86 14.91 2.67
CA GLY A 224 -0.10 14.80 3.90
C GLY A 224 -0.82 15.31 5.16
N MET A 225 -1.98 15.99 5.01
CA MET A 225 -2.78 16.46 6.15
C MET A 225 -3.68 15.36 6.75
N PHE A 226 -3.96 14.28 6.01
CA PHE A 226 -4.74 13.16 6.54
C PHE A 226 -4.07 12.55 7.77
N HIS A 227 -4.79 12.53 8.89
CA HIS A 227 -4.28 12.12 10.20
C HIS A 227 -3.06 12.95 10.68
N GLY A 228 -2.85 14.12 10.08
CA GLY A 228 -1.74 15.00 10.34
C GLY A 228 -2.16 16.32 11.02
N LEU A 229 -1.17 17.23 11.17
CA LEU A 229 -1.43 18.58 11.68
C LEU A 229 -2.20 19.42 10.65
N ASN A 230 -3.14 20.24 11.16
CA ASN A 230 -3.97 21.15 10.35
C ASN A 230 -4.86 20.44 9.32
N GLU A 231 -5.31 19.22 9.58
CA GLU A 231 -6.30 18.55 8.76
C GLU A 231 -7.55 19.43 8.67
N ARG A 232 -7.97 19.75 7.44
CA ARG A 232 -9.07 20.66 7.16
C ARG A 232 -9.75 20.37 5.84
N ILE A 233 -10.97 20.82 5.69
CA ILE A 233 -11.74 20.84 4.44
C ILE A 233 -12.17 22.28 4.14
N SER A 234 -12.14 22.70 2.86
CA SER A 234 -12.68 23.99 2.46
C SER A 234 -14.22 23.98 2.47
N VAL A 235 -14.82 25.16 2.65
CA VAL A 235 -16.29 25.33 2.60
C VAL A 235 -16.85 24.87 1.26
N ASP A 236 -16.16 25.18 0.15
CA ASP A 236 -16.56 24.76 -1.20
C ASP A 236 -16.54 23.25 -1.36
N ASN A 237 -15.53 22.58 -0.81
CA ASN A 237 -15.49 21.11 -0.78
C ASN A 237 -16.66 20.55 0.03
N LEU A 238 -16.97 21.12 1.19
CA LEU A 238 -18.11 20.67 2.00
C LEU A 238 -19.43 20.84 1.25
N ALA A 239 -19.63 21.97 0.59
CA ALA A 239 -20.82 22.20 -0.27
C ALA A 239 -20.88 21.18 -1.42
N GLY A 240 -19.74 20.91 -2.08
CA GLY A 240 -19.62 19.89 -3.13
C GLY A 240 -19.99 18.49 -2.65
N VAL A 241 -19.56 18.12 -1.43
CA VAL A 241 -19.93 16.84 -0.78
C VAL A 241 -21.45 16.73 -0.62
N CYS A 242 -22.12 17.79 -0.11
CA CYS A 242 -23.57 17.80 0.06
C CYS A 242 -24.31 17.67 -1.29
N LEU A 243 -23.87 18.40 -2.30
CA LEU A 243 -24.47 18.35 -3.63
C LEU A 243 -24.31 16.97 -4.28
N TYR A 244 -23.13 16.36 -4.15
CA TYR A 244 -22.87 15.02 -4.68
C TYR A 244 -23.75 13.96 -4.02
N TYR A 245 -23.85 13.92 -2.69
CA TYR A 245 -24.68 12.92 -2.02
C TYR A 245 -26.17 13.15 -2.29
N ARG A 246 -26.62 14.41 -2.40
CA ARG A 246 -27.97 14.70 -2.85
C ARG A 246 -28.23 14.11 -4.24
N GLU A 247 -27.34 14.35 -5.20
CA GLU A 247 -27.47 13.82 -6.56
C GLU A 247 -27.45 12.29 -6.58
N LEU A 248 -26.57 11.66 -5.80
CA LEU A 248 -26.48 10.20 -5.74
C LEU A 248 -27.70 9.55 -5.11
N MET A 249 -28.33 10.19 -4.10
CA MET A 249 -29.54 9.65 -3.42
C MET A 249 -30.80 9.77 -4.27
N LEU A 250 -30.81 10.58 -5.30
CA LEU A 250 -31.94 10.75 -6.22
C LEU A 250 -31.93 9.74 -7.38
N ARG A 251 -30.93 8.85 -7.42
CA ARG A 251 -30.75 7.81 -8.44
C ARG A 251 -31.29 6.46 -7.97
#